data_af55ff8e8dcc3ff03f5dd73c7c41dea8
#
_entry.id   af55ff8e8dcc3ff03f5dd73c7c41dea8
#
_cell.length_a   1.000
_cell.length_b   1.000
_cell.length_c   1.000
_cell.angle_alpha   90.00
_cell.angle_beta   90.00
_cell.angle_gamma   90.00
#
_symmetry.space_group_name_H-M   'P 1'
#
loop_
_entity.id
_entity.type
_entity.pdbx_description
1 polymer ?
#
loop_
_entity_poly.entity_id
_entity_poly.type
_entity_poly.pdbx_seq_one_letter_code
_entity_poly.pdbx_strand_id
1 'polypeptide(L)'
;MRTFAVLLLLLAACTPRAAPLKGVLAPDRALPPISLASGHRHLVFKWDYQEGDIAARGDGSIRTAAPDSARLDFFLGGGLGAGGAILIGDSLRTPHADLARRYIPPAPLMWAALGRLAIPPLADTVVRVDGELTRADIGRPLQWRVAIKGDTLVELYHVSDGKITESLTRGANGTLTFQAPGARRTLRLTVIREEPGSFDASIWSL
;
A
#
# COMPACT_ATOMS: atom_id res chain seq x y z
N MET A 1 23.74 -44.12 27.59
CA MET A 1 22.76 -43.65 26.59
C MET A 1 22.30 -42.26 26.98
N ARG A 2 22.77 -41.22 26.28
CA ARG A 2 22.38 -39.81 26.55
C ARG A 2 21.38 -39.39 25.46
N THR A 3 20.11 -39.26 25.88
CA THR A 3 19.01 -38.75 25.04
C THR A 3 19.17 -37.25 24.84
N PHE A 4 19.57 -36.81 23.66
CA PHE A 4 19.53 -35.42 23.23
C PHE A 4 18.09 -35.04 22.88
N ALA A 5 17.44 -34.27 23.75
CA ALA A 5 16.16 -33.63 23.44
C ALA A 5 16.43 -32.42 22.53
N VAL A 6 16.13 -32.58 21.25
CA VAL A 6 16.16 -31.48 20.29
C VAL A 6 14.91 -30.62 20.49
N LEU A 7 15.09 -29.48 21.15
CA LEU A 7 14.05 -28.47 21.32
C LEU A 7 13.90 -27.70 19.98
N LEU A 8 12.94 -28.11 19.16
CA LEU A 8 12.54 -27.38 17.96
C LEU A 8 11.85 -26.07 18.39
N LEU A 9 12.59 -24.99 18.39
CA LEU A 9 12.05 -23.62 18.46
C LEU A 9 11.30 -23.34 17.15
N LEU A 10 9.99 -23.53 17.17
CA LEU A 10 9.08 -23.04 16.13
C LEU A 10 9.10 -21.51 16.21
N LEU A 11 9.90 -20.87 15.38
CA LEU A 11 9.82 -19.44 15.08
C LEU A 11 8.50 -19.20 14.31
N ALA A 12 7.40 -19.12 15.03
CA ALA A 12 6.13 -18.65 14.50
C ALA A 12 6.36 -17.20 14.03
N ALA A 13 6.25 -16.95 12.74
CA ALA A 13 6.22 -15.61 12.17
C ALA A 13 4.99 -14.90 12.75
N CYS A 14 5.17 -14.17 13.85
CA CYS A 14 4.10 -13.48 14.53
C CYS A 14 3.62 -12.32 13.66
N THR A 15 2.47 -12.50 13.01
CA THR A 15 1.76 -11.39 12.37
C THR A 15 1.35 -10.39 13.47
N PRO A 16 1.74 -9.11 13.37
CA PRO A 16 1.48 -8.14 14.42
C PRO A 16 -0.02 -7.94 14.63
N ARG A 17 -0.44 -7.93 15.91
CA ARG A 17 -1.81 -7.57 16.25
C ARG A 17 -2.06 -6.09 16.10
N ALA A 18 -3.28 -5.74 15.67
CA ALA A 18 -3.73 -4.35 15.67
C ALA A 18 -3.89 -3.87 17.13
N ALA A 19 -2.96 -3.04 17.61
CA ALA A 19 -3.06 -2.40 18.92
C ALA A 19 -4.28 -1.48 18.97
N PRO A 20 -4.79 -1.08 20.14
CA PRO A 20 -5.85 -0.07 20.26
C PRO A 20 -5.50 1.21 19.50
N LEU A 21 -6.50 1.82 18.85
CA LEU A 21 -6.31 3.07 18.09
C LEU A 21 -5.93 4.21 19.04
N LYS A 22 -4.84 4.89 18.76
CA LYS A 22 -4.33 6.03 19.54
C LYS A 22 -5.17 7.29 19.31
N GLY A 23 -5.06 8.23 20.25
CA GLY A 23 -5.68 9.56 20.15
C GLY A 23 -6.99 9.69 20.89
N VAL A 24 -7.54 10.92 20.90
CA VAL A 24 -8.80 11.28 21.54
C VAL A 24 -9.95 10.97 20.59
N LEU A 25 -11.03 10.36 21.11
CA LEU A 25 -12.22 10.04 20.32
C LEU A 25 -12.86 11.33 19.79
N ALA A 26 -13.21 11.34 18.52
CA ALA A 26 -13.83 12.47 17.82
C ALA A 26 -15.09 11.98 17.05
N PRO A 27 -16.21 11.72 17.77
CA PRO A 27 -17.38 11.08 17.17
C PRO A 27 -18.05 11.94 16.09
N ASP A 28 -17.95 13.27 16.20
CA ASP A 28 -18.57 14.22 15.27
C ASP A 28 -17.66 14.54 14.06
N ARG A 29 -16.47 13.95 14.01
CA ARG A 29 -15.51 14.20 12.94
C ARG A 29 -15.60 13.11 11.87
N ALA A 30 -15.97 13.50 10.66
CA ALA A 30 -15.89 12.61 9.50
C ALA A 30 -14.43 12.36 9.10
N LEU A 31 -14.16 11.17 8.55
CA LEU A 31 -12.88 10.88 7.91
C LEU A 31 -12.75 11.76 6.66
N PRO A 32 -11.68 12.55 6.51
CA PRO A 32 -11.52 13.38 5.32
C PRO A 32 -11.35 12.52 4.07
N PRO A 33 -11.99 12.90 2.95
CA PRO A 33 -11.74 12.24 1.67
C PRO A 33 -10.31 12.55 1.21
N ILE A 34 -9.59 11.53 0.79
CA ILE A 34 -8.25 11.68 0.18
C ILE A 34 -8.34 11.20 -1.25
N SER A 35 -8.06 12.11 -2.19
CA SER A 35 -8.20 11.88 -3.62
C SER A 35 -6.87 12.09 -4.34
N LEU A 36 -6.73 11.52 -5.53
CA LEU A 36 -5.59 11.82 -6.40
C LEU A 36 -5.53 13.33 -6.69
N ALA A 37 -4.31 13.83 -6.86
CA ALA A 37 -4.11 15.18 -7.39
C ALA A 37 -4.83 15.32 -8.74
N SER A 38 -5.45 16.48 -8.97
CA SER A 38 -6.20 16.76 -10.19
C SER A 38 -5.33 16.70 -11.45
N GLY A 39 -5.94 16.34 -12.57
CA GLY A 39 -5.26 16.22 -13.86
C GLY A 39 -4.46 14.94 -14.02
N HIS A 40 -3.47 15.00 -14.90
CA HIS A 40 -2.55 13.90 -15.18
C HIS A 40 -1.21 14.16 -14.51
N ARG A 41 -0.65 13.11 -13.90
CA ARG A 41 0.66 13.16 -13.23
C ARG A 41 1.53 12.01 -13.71
N HIS A 42 2.83 12.29 -13.82
CA HIS A 42 3.85 11.32 -14.12
C HIS A 42 4.85 11.27 -12.97
N LEU A 43 5.03 10.08 -12.40
CA LEU A 43 5.97 9.82 -11.33
C LEU A 43 7.04 8.85 -11.83
N VAL A 44 8.29 9.15 -11.52
CA VAL A 44 9.42 8.22 -11.69
C VAL A 44 9.88 7.81 -10.30
N PHE A 45 10.08 6.53 -10.09
CA PHE A 45 10.43 5.98 -8.78
C PHE A 45 11.50 4.88 -8.89
N LYS A 46 12.20 4.66 -7.78
CA LYS A 46 12.98 3.43 -7.55
C LYS A 46 12.19 2.50 -6.66
N TRP A 47 12.38 1.22 -6.85
CA TRP A 47 11.74 0.21 -6.03
C TRP A 47 12.72 -0.86 -5.57
N ASP A 48 12.49 -1.35 -4.34
CA ASP A 48 13.16 -2.49 -3.73
C ASP A 48 12.09 -3.46 -3.24
N TYR A 49 12.20 -4.70 -3.64
CA TYR A 49 11.33 -5.81 -3.27
C TYR A 49 12.10 -6.89 -2.53
N GLN A 50 11.48 -7.41 -1.47
CA GLN A 50 11.98 -8.58 -0.74
C GLN A 50 10.82 -9.50 -0.34
N GLU A 51 10.98 -10.81 -0.53
CA GLU A 51 10.07 -11.84 -0.07
C GLU A 51 10.90 -13.08 0.33
N GLY A 52 11.03 -13.33 1.65
CA GLY A 52 11.96 -14.35 2.14
C GLY A 52 13.37 -14.07 1.68
N ASP A 53 13.94 -15.02 0.93
CA ASP A 53 15.29 -14.93 0.38
C ASP A 53 15.33 -14.30 -1.05
N ILE A 54 14.18 -13.98 -1.62
CA ILE A 54 14.08 -13.35 -2.94
C ILE A 54 14.19 -11.84 -2.76
N ALA A 55 15.13 -11.24 -3.49
CA ALA A 55 15.27 -9.79 -3.55
C ALA A 55 15.34 -9.32 -5.00
N ALA A 56 14.67 -8.21 -5.30
CA ALA A 56 14.71 -7.56 -6.60
C ALA A 56 14.64 -6.04 -6.42
N ARG A 57 15.21 -5.29 -7.36
CA ARG A 57 15.17 -3.84 -7.36
C ARG A 57 15.19 -3.31 -8.78
N GLY A 58 14.76 -2.08 -8.93
CA GLY A 58 14.74 -1.44 -10.24
C GLY A 58 14.17 -0.04 -10.21
N ASP A 59 13.86 0.43 -11.38
CA ASP A 59 13.21 1.71 -11.61
C ASP A 59 11.77 1.49 -12.08
N GLY A 60 10.95 2.51 -12.00
CA GLY A 60 9.58 2.43 -12.47
C GLY A 60 9.01 3.79 -12.82
N SER A 61 7.88 3.74 -13.46
CA SER A 61 7.10 4.91 -13.86
C SER A 61 5.63 4.68 -13.52
N ILE A 62 4.99 5.69 -12.96
CA ILE A 62 3.56 5.70 -12.72
C ILE A 62 2.97 6.89 -13.45
N ARG A 63 1.88 6.65 -14.19
CA ARG A 63 1.05 7.69 -14.79
C ARG A 63 -0.31 7.63 -14.12
N THR A 64 -0.77 8.75 -13.60
CA THR A 64 -2.09 8.85 -12.97
C THR A 64 -2.98 9.82 -13.70
N ALA A 65 -4.27 9.52 -13.76
CA ALA A 65 -5.33 10.41 -14.18
C ALA A 65 -6.45 10.37 -13.14
N ALA A 66 -6.75 11.53 -12.56
CA ALA A 66 -7.88 11.63 -11.65
C ALA A 66 -9.19 11.31 -12.40
N PRO A 67 -10.20 10.72 -11.73
CA PRO A 67 -10.22 10.47 -10.29
C PRO A 67 -9.60 9.12 -9.88
N ASP A 68 -9.40 8.14 -10.79
CA ASP A 68 -9.22 6.75 -10.41
C ASP A 68 -8.47 5.88 -11.45
N SER A 69 -7.60 6.47 -12.24
CA SER A 69 -6.82 5.72 -13.22
C SER A 69 -5.32 5.84 -12.94
N ALA A 70 -4.61 4.71 -12.94
CA ALA A 70 -3.16 4.65 -12.82
C ALA A 70 -2.59 3.54 -13.70
N ARG A 71 -1.48 3.84 -14.40
CA ARG A 71 -0.63 2.86 -15.07
C ARG A 71 0.70 2.79 -14.35
N LEU A 72 1.12 1.58 -14.03
CA LEU A 72 2.37 1.28 -13.37
C LEU A 72 3.24 0.47 -14.32
N ASP A 73 4.45 0.93 -14.54
CA ASP A 73 5.47 0.22 -15.32
C ASP A 73 6.70 0.00 -14.42
N PHE A 74 7.13 -1.25 -14.28
CA PHE A 74 8.28 -1.66 -13.46
C PHE A 74 9.38 -2.19 -14.37
N PHE A 75 10.61 -1.74 -14.16
CA PHE A 75 11.78 -2.17 -14.90
C PHE A 75 12.78 -2.81 -13.92
N LEU A 76 13.15 -4.05 -14.17
CA LEU A 76 14.19 -4.72 -13.40
C LEU A 76 15.55 -4.08 -13.67
N GLY A 77 16.35 -3.91 -12.63
CA GLY A 77 17.71 -3.41 -12.75
C GLY A 77 18.56 -4.24 -13.72
N GLY A 78 19.38 -3.56 -14.52
CA GLY A 78 20.19 -4.22 -15.55
C GLY A 78 19.46 -4.56 -16.87
N GLY A 79 18.24 -4.06 -17.08
CA GLY A 79 17.49 -4.28 -18.33
C GLY A 79 16.91 -5.70 -18.49
N LEU A 80 16.81 -6.46 -17.41
CA LEU A 80 16.43 -7.89 -17.41
C LEU A 80 14.91 -8.14 -17.46
N GLY A 81 14.12 -7.15 -17.83
CA GLY A 81 12.68 -7.32 -17.98
C GLY A 81 11.87 -6.13 -17.51
N ALA A 82 10.63 -6.10 -17.93
CA ALA A 82 9.65 -5.10 -17.56
C ALA A 82 8.32 -5.76 -17.22
N GLY A 83 7.57 -5.14 -16.31
CA GLY A 83 6.21 -5.52 -15.99
C GLY A 83 5.33 -4.29 -15.94
N GLY A 84 4.07 -4.42 -16.33
CA GLY A 84 3.12 -3.32 -16.31
C GLY A 84 1.79 -3.76 -15.71
N ALA A 85 1.10 -2.80 -15.11
CA ALA A 85 -0.26 -2.95 -14.62
C ALA A 85 -1.06 -1.67 -14.80
N ILE A 86 -2.36 -1.82 -15.01
CA ILE A 86 -3.31 -0.72 -15.08
C ILE A 86 -4.30 -0.91 -13.95
N LEU A 87 -4.48 0.13 -13.16
CA LEU A 87 -5.43 0.21 -12.06
C LEU A 87 -6.49 1.24 -12.42
N ILE A 88 -7.74 0.82 -12.54
CA ILE A 88 -8.90 1.68 -12.81
C ILE A 88 -9.99 1.32 -11.79
N GLY A 89 -10.39 2.29 -10.97
CA GLY A 89 -11.26 2.00 -9.81
C GLY A 89 -10.66 0.89 -8.96
N ASP A 90 -11.39 -0.20 -8.77
CA ASP A 90 -10.94 -1.36 -7.99
C ASP A 90 -10.33 -2.48 -8.86
N SER A 91 -10.23 -2.25 -10.18
CA SER A 91 -9.76 -3.27 -11.13
C SER A 91 -8.27 -3.10 -11.42
N LEU A 92 -7.48 -4.13 -11.09
CA LEU A 92 -6.09 -4.26 -11.48
C LEU A 92 -5.99 -5.18 -12.70
N ARG A 93 -5.50 -4.65 -13.82
CA ARG A 93 -5.26 -5.37 -15.08
C ARG A 93 -3.77 -5.50 -15.32
N THR A 94 -3.32 -6.67 -15.76
CA THR A 94 -1.92 -6.96 -16.04
C THR A 94 -1.83 -8.16 -16.99
N PRO A 95 -0.85 -8.25 -17.89
CA PRO A 95 -0.66 -9.39 -18.77
C PRO A 95 -0.38 -10.70 -18.00
N HIS A 96 0.19 -10.60 -16.80
CA HIS A 96 0.61 -11.74 -15.99
C HIS A 96 0.01 -11.65 -14.58
N ALA A 97 -1.28 -12.00 -14.45
CA ALA A 97 -2.04 -11.82 -13.21
C ALA A 97 -1.39 -12.49 -11.97
N ASP A 98 -0.80 -13.68 -12.13
CA ASP A 98 -0.18 -14.40 -11.02
C ASP A 98 1.11 -13.73 -10.54
N LEU A 99 1.94 -13.25 -11.47
CA LEU A 99 3.13 -12.47 -11.15
C LEU A 99 2.76 -11.14 -10.50
N ALA A 100 1.75 -10.45 -11.03
CA ALA A 100 1.31 -9.19 -10.49
C ALA A 100 0.81 -9.32 -9.04
N ARG A 101 0.00 -10.32 -8.73
CA ARG A 101 -0.46 -10.60 -7.36
C ARG A 101 0.69 -10.80 -6.37
N ARG A 102 1.82 -11.28 -6.85
CA ARG A 102 3.00 -11.46 -6.02
C ARG A 102 3.75 -10.15 -5.76
N TYR A 103 3.92 -9.31 -6.77
CA TYR A 103 4.78 -8.13 -6.69
C TYR A 103 4.01 -6.83 -6.44
N ILE A 104 2.74 -6.76 -6.83
CA ILE A 104 1.92 -5.55 -6.71
C ILE A 104 0.99 -5.69 -5.50
N PRO A 105 0.96 -4.71 -4.58
CA PRO A 105 0.00 -4.67 -3.48
C PRO A 105 -1.45 -4.66 -3.98
N PRO A 106 -2.42 -5.12 -3.16
CA PRO A 106 -3.84 -5.00 -3.47
C PRO A 106 -4.26 -3.56 -3.80
N ALA A 107 -5.30 -3.42 -4.63
CA ALA A 107 -5.75 -2.13 -5.15
C ALA A 107 -5.93 -1.02 -4.08
N PRO A 108 -6.54 -1.25 -2.91
CA PRO A 108 -6.66 -0.20 -1.89
C PRO A 108 -5.30 0.32 -1.38
N LEU A 109 -4.30 -0.57 -1.22
CA LEU A 109 -2.96 -0.21 -0.78
C LEU A 109 -2.16 0.47 -1.89
N MET A 110 -2.37 0.07 -3.15
CA MET A 110 -1.79 0.78 -4.30
C MET A 110 -2.37 2.19 -4.42
N TRP A 111 -3.69 2.37 -4.29
CA TRP A 111 -4.28 3.70 -4.26
C TRP A 111 -3.76 4.56 -3.13
N ALA A 112 -3.59 3.96 -1.94
CA ALA A 112 -3.00 4.66 -0.80
C ALA A 112 -1.56 5.11 -1.07
N ALA A 113 -0.76 4.29 -1.78
CA ALA A 113 0.58 4.67 -2.22
C ALA A 113 0.55 5.89 -3.16
N LEU A 114 -0.46 5.97 -4.02
CA LEU A 114 -0.67 7.07 -4.97
C LEU A 114 -1.37 8.30 -4.35
N GLY A 115 -1.69 8.25 -3.06
CA GLY A 115 -2.32 9.36 -2.34
C GLY A 115 -3.85 9.40 -2.47
N ARG A 116 -4.51 8.26 -2.72
CA ARG A 116 -5.97 8.15 -2.72
C ARG A 116 -6.43 7.12 -1.67
N LEU A 117 -7.40 7.49 -0.85
CA LEU A 117 -8.06 6.54 0.04
C LEU A 117 -9.22 5.88 -0.72
N ALA A 118 -9.02 4.63 -1.14
CA ALA A 118 -9.99 3.86 -1.91
C ALA A 118 -10.39 2.60 -1.14
N ILE A 119 -11.07 2.81 -0.02
CA ILE A 119 -11.67 1.73 0.77
C ILE A 119 -13.17 1.74 0.50
N PRO A 120 -13.82 0.57 0.33
CA PRO A 120 -15.27 0.50 0.25
C PRO A 120 -15.92 1.18 1.46
N PRO A 121 -17.04 1.89 1.30
CA PRO A 121 -17.76 2.45 2.43
C PRO A 121 -18.22 1.30 3.34
N LEU A 122 -17.73 1.31 4.59
CA LEU A 122 -18.10 0.34 5.61
C LEU A 122 -18.80 1.08 6.74
N ALA A 123 -19.80 0.43 7.32
CA ALA A 123 -20.40 0.89 8.56
C ALA A 123 -19.36 0.87 9.70
N ASP A 124 -19.64 1.62 10.76
CA ASP A 124 -18.83 1.62 11.99
C ASP A 124 -17.38 2.16 11.79
N THR A 125 -17.28 3.40 11.35
CA THR A 125 -16.01 4.13 11.35
C THR A 125 -15.83 4.86 12.70
N VAL A 126 -14.72 4.57 13.38
CA VAL A 126 -14.35 5.25 14.64
C VAL A 126 -13.18 6.17 14.38
N VAL A 127 -13.40 7.47 14.51
CA VAL A 127 -12.37 8.51 14.28
C VAL A 127 -11.76 8.97 15.61
N ARG A 128 -10.43 9.14 15.61
CA ARG A 128 -9.65 9.72 16.71
C ARG A 128 -8.68 10.78 16.19
N VAL A 129 -8.36 11.73 17.04
CA VAL A 129 -7.34 12.76 16.77
C VAL A 129 -6.13 12.51 17.68
N ASP A 130 -4.96 12.42 17.07
CA ASP A 130 -3.67 12.13 17.72
C ASP A 130 -2.64 13.17 17.24
N GLY A 131 -2.61 14.32 17.91
CA GLY A 131 -1.85 15.48 17.46
C GLY A 131 -2.34 15.99 16.11
N GLU A 132 -1.44 16.00 15.11
CA GLU A 132 -1.78 16.41 13.74
C GLU A 132 -2.42 15.28 12.91
N LEU A 133 -2.52 14.07 13.46
CA LEU A 133 -3.04 12.91 12.77
C LEU A 133 -4.54 12.74 13.02
N THR A 134 -5.30 12.55 11.96
CA THR A 134 -6.63 11.97 12.00
C THR A 134 -6.47 10.46 11.78
N ARG A 135 -6.85 9.67 12.78
CA ARG A 135 -6.81 8.21 12.71
C ARG A 135 -8.21 7.63 12.66
N ALA A 136 -8.41 6.56 11.93
CA ALA A 136 -9.69 5.87 11.95
C ALA A 136 -9.53 4.35 11.89
N ASP A 137 -10.41 3.66 12.63
CA ASP A 137 -10.71 2.25 12.48
C ASP A 137 -12.03 2.12 11.71
N ILE A 138 -12.03 1.30 10.65
CA ILE A 138 -13.13 1.18 9.70
C ILE A 138 -13.57 -0.27 9.60
N GLY A 139 -14.88 -0.50 9.78
CA GLY A 139 -15.51 -1.81 9.75
C GLY A 139 -15.65 -2.45 11.14
N ARG A 140 -16.68 -3.28 11.27
CA ARG A 140 -16.92 -4.10 12.46
C ARG A 140 -17.27 -5.54 12.04
N PRO A 141 -16.35 -6.52 12.24
CA PRO A 141 -15.03 -6.37 12.87
C PRO A 141 -14.11 -5.42 12.10
N LEU A 142 -13.06 -4.91 12.77
CA LEU A 142 -12.08 -4.01 12.17
C LEU A 142 -11.46 -4.63 10.91
N GLN A 143 -11.57 -3.94 9.79
CA GLN A 143 -11.03 -4.36 8.49
C GLN A 143 -9.91 -3.44 8.01
N TRP A 144 -10.06 -2.13 8.23
CA TRP A 144 -9.08 -1.15 7.81
C TRP A 144 -8.75 -0.17 8.93
N ARG A 145 -7.50 0.21 8.99
CA ARG A 145 -7.03 1.30 9.85
C ARG A 145 -6.27 2.30 8.99
N VAL A 146 -6.57 3.57 9.18
CA VAL A 146 -5.97 4.66 8.42
C VAL A 146 -5.42 5.73 9.35
N ALA A 147 -4.31 6.39 8.92
CA ALA A 147 -3.85 7.63 9.51
C ALA A 147 -3.59 8.66 8.41
N ILE A 148 -4.09 9.87 8.63
CA ILE A 148 -4.04 11.00 7.70
C ILE A 148 -3.44 12.19 8.43
N LYS A 149 -2.48 12.88 7.79
CA LYS A 149 -1.91 14.14 8.24
C LYS A 149 -2.28 15.24 7.25
N GLY A 150 -3.14 16.18 7.67
CA GLY A 150 -3.72 17.15 6.73
C GLY A 150 -4.52 16.45 5.64
N ASP A 151 -4.05 16.55 4.40
CA ASP A 151 -4.59 15.90 3.19
C ASP A 151 -3.76 14.69 2.73
N THR A 152 -2.75 14.31 3.50
CA THR A 152 -1.80 13.25 3.14
C THR A 152 -2.10 11.96 3.89
N LEU A 153 -2.32 10.89 3.16
CA LEU A 153 -2.41 9.54 3.70
C LEU A 153 -1.02 9.05 4.12
N VAL A 154 -0.83 8.79 5.41
CA VAL A 154 0.47 8.38 5.96
C VAL A 154 0.53 6.91 6.31
N GLU A 155 -0.61 6.31 6.68
CA GLU A 155 -0.70 4.88 7.02
C GLU A 155 -2.02 4.30 6.53
N LEU A 156 -1.96 3.10 5.97
CA LEU A 156 -3.13 2.26 5.71
C LEU A 156 -2.80 0.81 6.06
N TYR A 157 -3.60 0.21 6.93
CA TYR A 157 -3.47 -1.19 7.36
C TYR A 157 -4.72 -1.98 6.97
N HIS A 158 -4.52 -3.13 6.38
CA HIS A 158 -5.55 -4.15 6.25
C HIS A 158 -5.48 -5.08 7.47
N VAL A 159 -6.62 -5.29 8.12
CA VAL A 159 -6.73 -6.06 9.35
C VAL A 159 -7.70 -7.22 9.15
N SER A 160 -7.28 -8.41 9.47
CA SER A 160 -8.13 -9.61 9.49
C SER A 160 -7.91 -10.35 10.81
N ASP A 161 -8.99 -10.74 11.47
CA ASP A 161 -8.96 -11.45 12.77
C ASP A 161 -8.09 -10.73 13.83
N GLY A 162 -8.15 -9.40 13.84
CA GLY A 162 -7.37 -8.55 14.76
C GLY A 162 -5.87 -8.52 14.48
N LYS A 163 -5.41 -9.05 13.35
CA LYS A 163 -4.00 -9.04 12.90
C LYS A 163 -3.83 -8.14 11.69
N ILE A 164 -2.72 -7.42 11.65
CA ILE A 164 -2.33 -6.63 10.47
C ILE A 164 -1.79 -7.61 9.43
N THR A 165 -2.54 -7.83 8.36
CA THR A 165 -2.15 -8.73 7.27
C THR A 165 -1.32 -8.03 6.23
N GLU A 166 -1.62 -6.76 5.96
CA GLU A 166 -0.93 -5.91 5.00
C GLU A 166 -0.90 -4.47 5.49
N SER A 167 0.11 -3.75 5.11
CA SER A 167 0.25 -2.34 5.48
C SER A 167 0.92 -1.53 4.40
N LEU A 168 0.55 -0.25 4.32
CA LEU A 168 1.29 0.78 3.62
C LEU A 168 1.60 1.90 4.59
N THR A 169 2.86 2.35 4.60
CA THR A 169 3.30 3.50 5.39
C THR A 169 4.09 4.46 4.52
N ARG A 170 3.94 5.76 4.77
CA ARG A 170 4.71 6.83 4.14
C ARG A 170 5.69 7.41 5.16
N GLY A 171 6.98 7.27 4.90
CA GLY A 171 8.05 7.86 5.70
C GLY A 171 8.15 9.37 5.52
N ALA A 172 8.83 10.04 6.45
CA ALA A 172 9.03 11.50 6.42
C ALA A 172 9.77 11.98 5.15
N ASN A 173 10.60 11.13 4.55
CA ASN A 173 11.31 11.37 3.29
C ASN A 173 10.46 11.04 2.04
N GLY A 174 9.16 10.75 2.20
CA GLY A 174 8.28 10.37 1.10
C GLY A 174 8.39 8.92 0.64
N THR A 175 9.30 8.12 1.19
CA THR A 175 9.41 6.69 0.88
C THR A 175 8.14 5.96 1.31
N LEU A 176 7.56 5.20 0.39
CA LEU A 176 6.42 4.34 0.62
C LEU A 176 6.91 2.93 0.94
N THR A 177 6.40 2.34 1.99
CA THR A 177 6.72 0.95 2.36
C THR A 177 5.44 0.13 2.48
N PHE A 178 5.29 -0.84 1.60
CA PHE A 178 4.30 -1.89 1.71
C PHE A 178 4.89 -3.09 2.44
N GLN A 179 4.11 -3.70 3.32
CA GLN A 179 4.49 -4.94 4.01
C GLN A 179 3.31 -5.93 4.04
N ALA A 180 3.62 -7.19 3.84
CA ALA A 180 2.73 -8.33 4.09
C ALA A 180 3.47 -9.34 4.99
N PRO A 181 3.37 -9.18 6.33
CA PRO A 181 4.18 -9.94 7.29
C PRO A 181 4.02 -11.45 7.16
N GLY A 182 2.81 -11.94 6.92
CA GLY A 182 2.52 -13.36 6.73
C GLY A 182 3.28 -13.99 5.55
N ALA A 183 3.50 -13.22 4.48
CA ALA A 183 4.31 -13.61 3.33
C ALA A 183 5.79 -13.23 3.46
N ARG A 184 6.21 -12.59 4.55
CA ARG A 184 7.54 -11.98 4.73
C ARG A 184 7.93 -11.09 3.56
N ARG A 185 6.95 -10.31 3.06
CA ARG A 185 7.07 -9.47 1.87
C ARG A 185 7.19 -8.01 2.26
N THR A 186 8.11 -7.32 1.60
CA THR A 186 8.27 -5.87 1.67
C THR A 186 8.51 -5.31 0.27
N LEU A 187 7.80 -4.23 -0.08
CA LEU A 187 8.06 -3.43 -1.27
C LEU A 187 8.26 -1.97 -0.83
N ARG A 188 9.39 -1.38 -1.19
CA ARG A 188 9.68 0.04 -0.98
C ARG A 188 9.66 0.77 -2.30
N LEU A 189 8.99 1.92 -2.32
CA LEU A 189 8.97 2.82 -3.47
C LEU A 189 9.51 4.18 -3.03
N THR A 190 10.50 4.68 -3.75
CA THR A 190 11.06 6.03 -3.52
C THR A 190 10.83 6.86 -4.76
N VAL A 191 9.93 7.85 -4.67
CA VAL A 191 9.65 8.77 -5.78
C VAL A 191 10.86 9.67 -5.98
N ILE A 192 11.38 9.69 -7.20
CA ILE A 192 12.55 10.48 -7.62
C ILE A 192 12.10 11.80 -8.26
N ARG A 193 11.00 11.74 -9.01
CA ARG A 193 10.44 12.88 -9.73
C ARG A 193 8.95 12.72 -9.87
N GLU A 194 8.24 13.83 -9.74
CA GLU A 194 6.82 13.94 -10.03
C GLU A 194 6.59 15.22 -10.81
N GLU A 195 5.84 15.12 -11.91
CA GLU A 195 5.56 16.23 -12.81
C GLU A 195 4.15 16.13 -13.39
N PRO A 196 3.54 17.24 -13.80
CA PRO A 196 2.33 17.19 -14.63
C PRO A 196 2.60 16.40 -15.90
N GLY A 197 1.61 15.63 -16.37
CA GLY A 197 1.70 14.81 -17.57
C GLY A 197 0.59 15.12 -18.55
N SER A 198 0.77 14.68 -19.79
CA SER A 198 -0.28 14.57 -20.80
C SER A 198 -0.13 13.20 -21.44
N PHE A 199 -1.18 12.42 -21.48
CA PHE A 199 -1.13 11.05 -21.96
C PHE A 199 -2.26 10.80 -22.94
N ASP A 200 -1.96 10.04 -23.98
CA ASP A 200 -2.96 9.51 -24.89
C ASP A 200 -3.83 8.46 -24.16
N ALA A 201 -5.09 8.34 -24.57
CA ALA A 201 -6.02 7.40 -23.98
C ALA A 201 -5.59 5.93 -24.15
N SER A 202 -4.75 5.62 -25.14
CA SER A 202 -4.22 4.28 -25.38
C SER A 202 -3.34 3.76 -24.26
N ILE A 203 -2.79 4.62 -23.38
CA ILE A 203 -1.99 4.17 -22.24
C ILE A 203 -2.81 3.33 -21.24
N TRP A 204 -4.15 3.44 -21.27
CA TRP A 204 -5.05 2.68 -20.39
C TRP A 204 -5.44 1.30 -20.97
N SER A 205 -4.81 0.88 -22.05
CA SER A 205 -4.87 -0.47 -22.61
C SER A 205 -3.56 -1.23 -22.39
N LEU A 206 -3.65 -2.56 -22.25
CA LEU A 206 -2.50 -3.47 -22.13
C LEU A 206 -2.20 -4.09 -23.50
#